data_97767c749c677c82a6619ee7772c931e
#
_entry.id   97767c749c677c82a6619ee7772c931e
#
_cell.length_a   1.000
_cell.length_b   1.000
_cell.length_c   1.000
_cell.angle_alpha   90.00
_cell.angle_beta   90.00
_cell.angle_gamma   90.00
#
_symmetry.space_group_name_H-M   'P 1'
#
loop_
_entity.id
_entity.type
_entity.pdbx_description
1 polymer ?
#
loop_
_entity_poly.entity_id
_entity_poly.type
_entity_poly.pdbx_seq_one_letter_code
_entity_poly.pdbx_strand_id
1 'polypeptide(L)'
;MPAYLLVNVTIHDQERFAAYGSVTAALVERFGGRYLVLGGAREVLEGAWPEGRTVLLEWPTRALALAFWHSPDYAVVQQMRAGISEANVVLVDGLPSTVGAALPWVQ
;
A
#
# COMPACT_ATOMS: atom_id res chain seq x y z
N MET A 1 4.64 11.67 -11.92
CA MET A 1 3.39 11.47 -11.16
C MET A 1 3.63 10.45 -10.08
N PRO A 2 3.32 10.76 -8.83
CA PRO A 2 3.42 9.75 -7.78
C PRO A 2 2.39 8.64 -8.00
N ALA A 3 2.64 7.51 -7.37
CA ALA A 3 1.70 6.39 -7.39
C ALA A 3 1.55 5.86 -5.99
N TYR A 4 0.38 5.32 -5.70
CA TYR A 4 0.03 4.86 -4.37
C TYR A 4 -0.45 3.42 -4.39
N LEU A 5 -0.02 2.65 -3.40
CA LEU A 5 -0.67 1.38 -3.10
C LEU A 5 -1.62 1.61 -1.93
N LEU A 6 -2.90 1.37 -2.19
CA LEU A 6 -3.92 1.40 -1.17
C LEU A 6 -4.18 -0.03 -0.74
N VAL A 7 -4.02 -0.29 0.54
CA VAL A 7 -4.13 -1.63 1.08
C VAL A 7 -5.17 -1.65 2.19
N ASN A 8 -6.02 -2.67 2.15
CA ASN A 8 -6.87 -2.99 3.27
C ASN A 8 -6.56 -4.43 3.67
N VAL A 9 -6.12 -4.62 4.90
CA VAL A 9 -5.64 -5.93 5.34
C VAL A 9 -6.28 -6.34 6.66
N THR A 10 -6.79 -7.58 6.71
CA THR A 10 -7.22 -8.23 7.94
C THR A 10 -6.12 -9.17 8.37
N ILE A 11 -5.65 -9.00 9.61
CA ILE A 11 -4.51 -9.75 10.14
C ILE A 11 -5.03 -10.76 11.15
N HIS A 12 -4.71 -12.05 10.93
CA HIS A 12 -5.13 -13.15 11.81
C HIS A 12 -4.04 -13.58 12.78
N ASP A 13 -2.78 -13.28 12.50
CA ASP A 13 -1.64 -13.59 13.35
C ASP A 13 -0.72 -12.38 13.38
N GLN A 14 -0.85 -11.59 14.44
CA GLN A 14 -0.13 -10.32 14.59
C GLN A 14 1.39 -10.52 14.64
N GLU A 15 1.84 -11.52 15.38
CA GLU A 15 3.27 -11.75 15.54
C GLU A 15 3.94 -12.10 14.22
N ARG A 16 3.34 -13.03 13.48
CA ARG A 16 3.88 -13.45 12.18
C ARG A 16 3.77 -12.34 11.15
N PHE A 17 2.69 -11.57 11.21
CA PHE A 17 2.53 -10.45 10.29
C PHE A 17 3.54 -9.33 10.57
N ALA A 18 3.90 -9.13 11.83
CA ALA A 18 4.92 -8.14 12.21
C ALA A 18 6.28 -8.50 11.60
N ALA A 19 6.63 -9.79 11.55
CA ALA A 19 7.84 -10.24 10.88
C ALA A 19 7.82 -9.91 9.39
N TYR A 20 6.69 -10.17 8.71
CA TYR A 20 6.48 -9.76 7.33
C TYR A 20 6.64 -8.25 7.17
N GLY A 21 6.02 -7.48 8.06
CA GLY A 21 6.05 -6.02 8.01
C GLY A 21 7.45 -5.44 8.08
N SER A 22 8.30 -5.99 8.95
CA SER A 22 9.68 -5.53 9.10
C SER A 22 10.51 -5.73 7.84
N VAL A 23 10.39 -6.88 7.21
CA VAL A 23 11.12 -7.18 5.98
C VAL A 23 10.58 -6.34 4.82
N THR A 24 9.26 -6.21 4.75
CA THR A 24 8.61 -5.45 3.69
C THR A 24 8.98 -3.97 3.75
N ALA A 25 9.07 -3.39 4.95
CA ALA A 25 9.45 -1.99 5.11
C ALA A 25 10.82 -1.70 4.50
N ALA A 26 11.78 -2.59 4.70
CA ALA A 26 13.11 -2.43 4.11
C ALA A 26 13.07 -2.50 2.58
N LEU A 27 12.24 -3.40 2.02
CA LEU A 27 12.07 -3.50 0.58
C LEU A 27 11.40 -2.27 -0.02
N VAL A 28 10.34 -1.78 0.63
CA VAL A 28 9.65 -0.57 0.20
C VAL A 28 10.63 0.59 0.08
N GLU A 29 11.44 0.80 1.11
CA GLU A 29 12.43 1.87 1.11
C GLU A 29 13.47 1.68 0.00
N ARG A 30 13.94 0.45 -0.19
CA ARG A 30 14.94 0.15 -1.23
C ARG A 30 14.43 0.48 -2.63
N PHE A 31 13.14 0.33 -2.88
CA PHE A 31 12.52 0.66 -4.17
C PHE A 31 12.03 2.10 -4.25
N GLY A 32 12.37 2.94 -3.27
CA GLY A 32 12.04 4.35 -3.29
C GLY A 32 10.66 4.70 -2.75
N GLY A 33 9.98 3.75 -2.15
CA GLY A 33 8.66 3.97 -1.57
C GLY A 33 8.73 4.42 -0.12
N ARG A 34 7.58 4.84 0.39
CA ARG A 34 7.43 5.19 1.80
C ARG A 34 6.01 4.93 2.28
N TYR A 35 5.86 4.68 3.56
CA TYR A 35 4.54 4.56 4.17
C TYR A 35 4.00 5.94 4.51
N LEU A 36 2.74 6.18 4.18
CA LEU A 36 2.01 7.39 4.58
C LEU A 36 0.99 7.07 5.68
N VAL A 37 0.37 5.89 5.62
CA VAL A 37 -0.55 5.39 6.64
C VAL A 37 -0.21 3.93 6.89
N LEU A 38 -0.12 3.56 8.14
CA LEU A 38 0.23 2.19 8.53
C LEU A 38 -0.69 1.74 9.67
N GLY A 39 -1.92 1.39 9.30
CA GLY A 39 -2.88 0.82 10.22
C GLY A 39 -3.39 1.76 11.30
N GLY A 40 -3.41 3.06 11.05
CA GLY A 40 -3.93 4.04 12.00
C GLY A 40 -5.42 3.87 12.29
N ALA A 41 -5.90 4.48 13.36
CA ALA A 41 -7.31 4.48 13.71
C ALA A 41 -8.12 5.08 12.55
N ARG A 42 -9.26 4.48 12.25
CA ARG A 42 -10.12 4.97 11.18
C ARG A 42 -11.56 5.01 11.63
N GLU A 43 -12.31 5.93 11.05
CA GLU A 43 -13.72 6.12 11.34
C GLU A 43 -14.45 6.23 10.00
N VAL A 44 -15.44 5.38 9.78
CA VAL A 44 -16.24 5.43 8.57
C VAL A 44 -17.26 6.56 8.71
N LEU A 45 -17.17 7.53 7.83
CA LEU A 45 -18.06 8.70 7.90
C LEU A 45 -19.32 8.51 7.05
N GLU A 46 -19.25 7.68 6.03
CA GLU A 46 -20.38 7.41 5.17
C GLU A 46 -20.18 6.10 4.43
N GLY A 47 -21.26 5.36 4.25
CA GLY A 47 -21.23 4.13 3.48
C GLY A 47 -20.60 2.96 4.21
N ALA A 48 -20.31 1.91 3.46
CA ALA A 48 -19.64 0.72 3.97
C ALA A 48 -18.16 0.75 3.58
N TRP A 49 -17.31 0.31 4.49
CA TRP A 49 -15.88 0.22 4.23
C TRP A 49 -15.40 -1.18 4.63
N PRO A 50 -14.46 -1.79 3.88
CA PRO A 50 -13.97 -3.12 4.23
C PRO A 50 -13.37 -3.16 5.63
N GLU A 51 -13.57 -4.25 6.33
CA GLU A 51 -12.94 -4.47 7.62
C GLU A 51 -11.43 -4.59 7.46
N GLY A 52 -10.71 -4.41 8.57
CA GLY A 52 -9.27 -4.54 8.60
C GLY A 52 -8.57 -3.21 8.79
N ARG A 53 -7.29 -3.21 8.52
CA ARG A 53 -6.44 -2.04 8.67
C ARG A 53 -6.12 -1.42 7.32
N THR A 54 -6.00 -0.09 7.30
CA THR A 54 -5.65 0.64 6.09
C THR A 54 -4.15 0.92 6.07
N VAL A 55 -3.51 0.61 4.95
CA VAL A 55 -2.11 0.95 4.71
C VAL A 55 -2.05 1.73 3.41
N LEU A 56 -1.30 2.82 3.42
CA LEU A 56 -1.11 3.65 2.25
C LEU A 56 0.39 3.86 2.04
N LEU A 57 0.85 3.50 0.85
CA LEU A 57 2.24 3.65 0.46
C LEU A 57 2.33 4.56 -0.75
N GLU A 58 3.45 5.27 -0.87
CA GLU A 58 3.69 6.16 -1.99
C GLU A 58 5.03 5.84 -2.64
N TRP A 59 5.07 5.89 -3.98
CA TRP A 59 6.30 5.87 -4.77
C TRP A 59 6.34 7.09 -5.67
N PRO A 60 7.55 7.55 -6.03
CA PRO A 60 7.67 8.69 -6.94
C PRO A 60 7.03 8.46 -8.30
N THR A 61 6.97 7.19 -8.75
CA THR A 61 6.40 6.83 -10.04
C THR A 61 5.68 5.49 -9.97
N ARG A 62 4.75 5.29 -10.88
CA ARG A 62 4.07 4.02 -11.07
C ARG A 62 5.05 2.89 -11.38
N ALA A 63 6.06 3.19 -12.20
CA ALA A 63 7.06 2.19 -12.57
C ALA A 63 7.82 1.65 -11.36
N LEU A 64 8.17 2.52 -10.41
CA LEU A 64 8.86 2.09 -9.19
C LEU A 64 7.95 1.26 -8.28
N ALA A 65 6.68 1.64 -8.17
CA ALA A 65 5.72 0.84 -7.40
C ALA A 65 5.58 -0.57 -7.98
N LEU A 66 5.45 -0.66 -9.30
CA LEU A 66 5.35 -1.96 -9.98
C LEU A 66 6.65 -2.75 -9.91
N ALA A 67 7.80 -2.07 -9.95
CA ALA A 67 9.10 -2.73 -9.78
C ALA A 67 9.18 -3.41 -8.41
N PHE A 68 8.69 -2.73 -7.37
CA PHE A 68 8.59 -3.33 -6.04
C PHE A 68 7.64 -4.53 -6.04
N TRP A 69 6.42 -4.33 -6.51
CA TRP A 69 5.37 -5.35 -6.45
C TRP A 69 5.74 -6.62 -7.20
N HIS A 70 6.37 -6.48 -8.36
CA HIS A 70 6.76 -7.61 -9.19
C HIS A 70 8.18 -8.10 -8.95
N SER A 71 8.90 -7.54 -7.97
CA SER A 71 10.27 -7.96 -7.71
C SER A 71 10.33 -9.41 -7.21
N PRO A 72 11.39 -10.16 -7.57
CA PRO A 72 11.60 -11.49 -7.02
C PRO A 72 11.71 -11.47 -5.49
N ASP A 73 12.28 -10.42 -4.93
CA ASP A 73 12.43 -10.28 -3.49
C ASP A 73 11.08 -10.17 -2.80
N TYR A 74 10.17 -9.37 -3.36
CA TYR A 74 8.84 -9.26 -2.76
C TYR A 74 8.03 -10.55 -2.95
N ALA A 75 8.21 -11.25 -4.05
CA ALA A 75 7.53 -12.54 -4.26
C ALA A 75 7.84 -13.55 -3.15
N VAL A 76 9.08 -13.55 -2.67
CA VAL A 76 9.49 -14.39 -1.53
C VAL A 76 8.88 -13.88 -0.24
N VAL A 77 9.02 -12.58 0.03
CA VAL A 77 8.53 -11.95 1.26
C VAL A 77 7.02 -12.07 1.38
N GLN A 78 6.31 -11.94 0.26
CA GLN A 78 4.85 -12.02 0.23
C GLN A 78 4.33 -13.35 0.79
N GLN A 79 5.09 -14.43 0.67
CA GLN A 79 4.72 -15.73 1.21
C GLN A 79 4.61 -15.71 2.75
N MET A 80 5.31 -14.79 3.41
CA MET A 80 5.29 -14.68 4.86
C MET A 80 3.90 -14.31 5.40
N ARG A 81 3.07 -13.63 4.60
CA ARG A 81 1.71 -13.26 5.02
C ARG A 81 0.63 -14.20 4.49
N ALA A 82 1.01 -15.18 3.71
CA ALA A 82 0.05 -16.15 3.17
C ALA A 82 -0.56 -16.97 4.30
N GLY A 83 -1.88 -17.08 4.32
CA GLY A 83 -2.60 -17.87 5.32
C GLY A 83 -2.77 -17.20 6.67
N ILE A 84 -2.11 -16.07 6.93
CA ILE A 84 -2.24 -15.34 8.20
C ILE A 84 -2.88 -13.97 8.03
N SER A 85 -3.22 -13.60 6.83
CA SER A 85 -3.86 -12.34 6.53
C SER A 85 -4.66 -12.42 5.23
N GLU A 86 -5.57 -11.47 5.06
CA GLU A 86 -6.32 -11.28 3.83
C GLU A 86 -6.15 -9.82 3.43
N ALA A 87 -5.66 -9.58 2.23
CA ALA A 87 -5.36 -8.22 1.78
C ALA A 87 -5.99 -7.92 0.44
N ASN A 88 -6.47 -6.68 0.32
CA ASN A 88 -6.88 -6.10 -0.95
C ASN A 88 -5.91 -4.97 -1.24
N VAL A 89 -5.30 -5.00 -2.41
CA VAL A 89 -4.26 -4.04 -2.80
C VAL A 89 -4.60 -3.47 -4.15
N VAL A 90 -4.59 -2.14 -4.25
CA VAL A 90 -4.84 -1.45 -5.52
C VAL A 90 -3.77 -0.38 -5.74
N LEU A 91 -3.31 -0.27 -6.98
CA LEU A 91 -2.36 0.76 -7.39
C LEU A 91 -3.13 1.91 -8.03
N VAL A 92 -2.93 3.13 -7.52
CA VAL A 92 -3.63 4.32 -8.00
C VAL A 92 -2.60 5.40 -8.33
N ASP A 93 -2.76 6.01 -9.49
CA ASP A 93 -1.92 7.16 -9.86
C ASP A 93 -2.33 8.38 -9.04
N GLY A 94 -1.34 9.11 -8.54
CA GLY A 94 -1.57 10.36 -7.86
C GLY A 94 -1.68 11.53 -8.82
N LEU A 95 -1.94 12.69 -8.27
CA LEU A 95 -1.99 13.90 -9.08
C LEU A 95 -0.58 14.29 -9.54
N PRO A 96 -0.47 14.91 -10.72
CA PRO A 96 0.81 15.47 -11.15
C PRO A 96 1.29 16.53 -10.16
N SER A 97 2.60 16.68 -10.05
CA SER A 97 3.19 17.69 -9.16
C SER A 97 2.78 19.12 -9.54
N THR A 98 2.46 19.33 -10.79
CA THR A 98 1.94 20.62 -11.27
C THR A 98 0.42 20.54 -11.39
N VAL A 99 -0.24 20.46 -10.25
CA VAL A 99 -1.70 20.40 -10.23
C VAL A 99 -2.23 21.75 -10.67
N GLY A 100 -2.87 21.77 -11.84
CA GLY A 100 -3.58 22.93 -12.31
C GLY A 100 -4.91 23.11 -11.57
N ALA A 101 -5.73 23.97 -12.08
CA ALA A 101 -7.02 24.25 -11.48
C ALA A 101 -8.04 23.12 -11.66
N ALA A 102 -7.88 22.25 -12.65
CA ALA A 102 -8.87 21.23 -12.97
C ALA A 102 -8.53 19.86 -12.38
N LEU A 103 -9.50 19.28 -11.72
CA LEU A 103 -9.42 17.90 -11.25
C LEU A 103 -9.81 16.94 -12.37
N PRO A 104 -9.12 15.81 -12.54
CA PRO A 104 -9.33 14.91 -13.68
C PRO A 104 -10.78 14.45 -13.87
N TRP A 105 -11.50 14.18 -12.78
CA TRP A 105 -12.85 13.62 -12.90
C TRP A 105 -13.97 14.64 -13.05
N VAL A 106 -13.66 15.93 -13.06
CA VAL A 106 -14.68 16.97 -13.23
C VAL A 106 -14.69 17.57 -14.63
N GLN A 107 -13.96 16.99 -15.55
CA GLN A 107 -13.87 17.46 -16.93
C GLN A 107 -14.74 16.68 -17.89
#